data_96aabb1c123475016d2d6919c6d0159c
#
_entry.id   96aabb1c123475016d2d6919c6d0159c
#
_cell.length_a   1.000
_cell.length_b   1.000
_cell.length_c   1.000
_cell.angle_alpha   90.00
_cell.angle_beta   90.00
_cell.angle_gamma   90.00
#
_symmetry.space_group_name_H-M   'P 1'
#
loop_
_entity.id
_entity.type
_entity.pdbx_description
1 polymer ?
#
loop_
_entity_poly.entity_id
_entity_poly.type
_entity_poly.pdbx_seq_one_letter_code
_entity_poly.pdbx_strand_id
1 'polypeptide(L)'
;MGKGSDSGDDWDMPTESVHAGEMHDASGSHIDPIHMTSTYVFEDSGAIRNWASGESGAHVYSRVGNPNREALARKLSALEGFGMEEPVFAEIFSSGMGAVSSALLGLTGSGDHVIAQSVLYGTTNHLVNEVLPKYGITNSRVPLLQGDLLEQELASNSNTKVVYIETPANPTMSVIDIASTAEIAHAHGARVVVDNTFA
;
A
#
# COMPACT_ATOMS: atom_id res chain seq x y z
N MET A 1 -16.44 -25.95 2.60
CA MET A 1 -15.75 -26.84 1.65
C MET A 1 -14.65 -26.05 0.98
N GLY A 2 -13.43 -26.58 1.01
CA GLY A 2 -12.30 -26.15 0.19
C GLY A 2 -11.72 -24.76 0.48
N LYS A 3 -10.75 -24.69 1.40
CA LYS A 3 -9.69 -23.66 1.33
C LYS A 3 -8.93 -23.90 0.04
N GLY A 4 -9.27 -23.17 -1.02
CA GLY A 4 -8.36 -22.96 -2.12
C GLY A 4 -7.25 -22.06 -1.61
N SER A 5 -6.07 -22.59 -1.39
CA SER A 5 -4.86 -21.79 -1.26
C SER A 5 -4.61 -21.20 -2.65
N ASP A 6 -4.95 -19.92 -2.83
CA ASP A 6 -4.69 -19.17 -4.07
C ASP A 6 -3.20 -18.84 -4.28
N SER A 7 -2.32 -19.24 -3.36
CA SER A 7 -0.89 -19.32 -3.53
C SER A 7 -0.52 -20.80 -3.55
N GLY A 8 -0.08 -21.32 -4.66
CA GLY A 8 0.60 -22.60 -4.67
C GLY A 8 1.88 -22.46 -3.87
N ASP A 9 2.00 -23.12 -2.73
CA ASP A 9 3.19 -23.05 -1.85
C ASP A 9 4.53 -23.38 -2.57
N ASP A 10 4.46 -23.77 -3.84
CA ASP A 10 5.58 -24.17 -4.70
C ASP A 10 5.68 -23.36 -6.01
N TRP A 11 4.94 -22.26 -6.19
CA TRP A 11 5.02 -21.49 -7.43
C TRP A 11 6.28 -20.62 -7.48
N ASP A 12 6.91 -20.55 -8.66
CA ASP A 12 7.95 -19.58 -8.94
C ASP A 12 7.36 -18.20 -9.30
N MET A 13 8.18 -17.15 -9.25
CA MET A 13 7.74 -15.79 -9.56
C MET A 13 7.03 -15.65 -10.93
N PRO A 14 7.50 -16.28 -12.03
CA PRO A 14 6.77 -16.28 -13.30
C PRO A 14 5.35 -16.86 -13.21
N THR A 15 5.17 -17.95 -12.49
CA THR A 15 3.85 -18.58 -12.29
C THR A 15 2.95 -17.70 -11.42
N GLU A 16 3.46 -17.16 -10.32
CA GLU A 16 2.76 -16.17 -9.49
C GLU A 16 2.31 -14.95 -10.31
N SER A 17 3.16 -14.43 -11.19
CA SER A 17 2.84 -13.24 -11.99
C SER A 17 1.65 -13.47 -12.94
N VAL A 18 1.41 -14.71 -13.34
CA VAL A 18 0.26 -15.09 -14.20
C VAL A 18 -0.97 -15.41 -13.34
N HIS A 19 -0.84 -16.29 -12.36
CA HIS A 19 -1.97 -16.97 -11.72
C HIS A 19 -2.39 -16.39 -10.35
N ALA A 20 -1.53 -15.65 -9.67
CA ALA A 20 -1.91 -15.08 -8.38
C ALA A 20 -3.16 -14.18 -8.50
N GLY A 21 -4.08 -14.33 -7.58
CA GLY A 21 -5.31 -13.54 -7.51
C GLY A 21 -6.41 -13.93 -8.51
N GLU A 22 -6.23 -14.97 -9.33
CA GLU A 22 -7.30 -15.49 -10.21
C GLU A 22 -8.58 -15.77 -9.42
N MET A 23 -9.72 -15.40 -9.99
CA MET A 23 -11.03 -15.69 -9.42
C MET A 23 -11.59 -16.96 -10.06
N HIS A 24 -12.04 -17.91 -9.25
CA HIS A 24 -12.74 -19.09 -9.73
C HIS A 24 -14.25 -18.86 -9.57
N ASP A 25 -14.89 -18.38 -10.63
CA ASP A 25 -16.34 -18.20 -10.61
C ASP A 25 -17.11 -19.51 -10.82
N ALA A 26 -18.41 -19.50 -10.49
CA ALA A 26 -19.28 -20.67 -10.60
C ALA A 26 -19.52 -21.11 -12.06
N SER A 27 -19.25 -20.26 -13.06
CA SER A 27 -19.40 -20.59 -14.47
C SER A 27 -18.19 -21.31 -15.06
N GLY A 28 -17.05 -21.32 -14.34
CA GLY A 28 -15.78 -21.85 -14.83
C GLY A 28 -15.18 -21.01 -15.95
N SER A 29 -15.38 -19.69 -15.92
CA SER A 29 -14.80 -18.77 -16.90
C SER A 29 -13.27 -18.79 -16.82
N HIS A 30 -12.62 -18.94 -17.98
CA HIS A 30 -11.16 -18.85 -18.05
C HIS A 30 -10.62 -17.43 -17.80
N ILE A 31 -11.40 -16.42 -18.16
CA ILE A 31 -11.11 -15.00 -17.89
C ILE A 31 -12.06 -14.54 -16.79
N ASP A 32 -11.50 -13.90 -15.79
CA ASP A 32 -12.27 -13.37 -14.64
C ASP A 32 -13.36 -12.41 -15.10
N PRO A 33 -14.60 -12.56 -14.62
CA PRO A 33 -15.70 -11.67 -14.96
C PRO A 33 -15.49 -10.29 -14.35
N ILE A 34 -15.99 -9.24 -15.02
CA ILE A 34 -16.03 -7.88 -14.50
C ILE A 34 -17.31 -7.71 -13.70
N HIS A 35 -17.19 -7.53 -12.39
CA HIS A 35 -18.31 -7.31 -11.48
C HIS A 35 -18.72 -5.83 -11.42
N MET A 36 -19.51 -5.38 -12.40
CA MET A 36 -20.03 -4.00 -12.50
C MET A 36 -21.33 -3.85 -11.71
N THR A 37 -21.28 -3.98 -10.40
CA THR A 37 -22.44 -3.79 -9.52
C THR A 37 -22.07 -2.95 -8.31
N SER A 38 -23.03 -2.21 -7.77
CA SER A 38 -22.87 -1.48 -6.50
C SER A 38 -23.26 -2.34 -5.30
N THR A 39 -24.23 -3.24 -5.45
CA THR A 39 -24.80 -4.05 -4.36
C THR A 39 -24.82 -5.52 -4.75
N TYR A 40 -24.76 -6.40 -3.76
CA TYR A 40 -24.79 -7.85 -3.91
C TYR A 40 -26.01 -8.44 -3.19
N VAL A 41 -26.50 -9.58 -3.68
CA VAL A 41 -27.66 -10.28 -3.14
C VAL A 41 -27.23 -11.37 -2.19
N PHE A 42 -27.85 -11.44 -1.04
CA PHE A 42 -27.74 -12.57 -0.11
C PHE A 42 -28.91 -13.53 -0.28
N GLU A 43 -28.69 -14.82 -0.12
CA GLU A 43 -29.74 -15.83 -0.22
C GLU A 43 -30.82 -15.63 0.87
N ASP A 44 -30.36 -15.31 2.10
CA ASP A 44 -31.25 -15.11 3.24
C ASP A 44 -30.62 -14.19 4.30
N SER A 45 -31.37 -13.94 5.38
CA SER A 45 -30.92 -13.13 6.51
C SER A 45 -29.82 -13.80 7.36
N GLY A 46 -29.65 -15.13 7.24
CA GLY A 46 -28.55 -15.87 7.87
C GLY A 46 -27.23 -15.53 7.20
N ALA A 47 -27.21 -15.52 5.86
CA ALA A 47 -26.04 -15.15 5.09
C ALA A 47 -25.58 -13.71 5.38
N ILE A 48 -26.52 -12.77 5.60
CA ILE A 48 -26.19 -11.40 6.01
C ILE A 48 -25.55 -11.37 7.41
N ARG A 49 -26.07 -12.15 8.35
CA ARG A 49 -25.48 -12.23 9.72
C ARG A 49 -24.07 -12.80 9.69
N ASN A 50 -23.83 -13.86 8.93
CA ASN A 50 -22.50 -14.47 8.80
C ASN A 50 -21.48 -13.50 8.16
N TRP A 51 -21.94 -12.70 7.19
CA TRP A 51 -21.10 -11.63 6.67
C TRP A 51 -20.81 -10.56 7.74
N ALA A 52 -21.82 -10.10 8.48
CA ALA A 52 -21.67 -9.08 9.50
C ALA A 52 -20.80 -9.50 10.69
N SER A 53 -20.72 -10.80 10.99
CA SER A 53 -19.84 -11.38 12.01
C SER A 53 -18.43 -11.69 11.50
N GLY A 54 -18.15 -11.48 10.19
CA GLY A 54 -16.85 -11.81 9.57
C GLY A 54 -16.66 -13.31 9.29
N GLU A 55 -17.71 -14.12 9.40
CA GLU A 55 -17.65 -15.57 9.14
C GLU A 55 -17.72 -15.92 7.65
N SER A 56 -18.02 -14.95 6.80
CA SER A 56 -18.15 -15.12 5.35
C SER A 56 -17.44 -14.00 4.61
N GLY A 57 -16.73 -14.35 3.54
CA GLY A 57 -16.12 -13.40 2.59
C GLY A 57 -17.09 -12.85 1.54
N ALA A 58 -18.40 -12.92 1.77
CA ALA A 58 -19.40 -12.40 0.85
C ALA A 58 -19.29 -10.88 0.68
N HIS A 59 -19.71 -10.39 -0.48
CA HIS A 59 -19.75 -8.96 -0.78
C HIS A 59 -21.13 -8.39 -0.48
N VAL A 60 -21.20 -7.15 -0.03
CA VAL A 60 -22.45 -6.44 0.23
C VAL A 60 -22.58 -5.17 -0.63
N TYR A 61 -21.50 -4.44 -0.78
CA TYR A 61 -21.46 -3.18 -1.51
C TYR A 61 -20.05 -2.92 -2.05
N SER A 62 -19.91 -2.55 -3.32
CA SER A 62 -18.63 -2.43 -4.01
C SER A 62 -17.66 -1.39 -3.41
N ARG A 63 -18.16 -0.41 -2.64
CA ARG A 63 -17.31 0.51 -1.88
C ARG A 63 -16.55 -0.20 -0.75
N VAL A 64 -17.17 -1.24 -0.16
CA VAL A 64 -16.59 -2.02 0.94
C VAL A 64 -15.72 -3.14 0.39
N GLY A 65 -16.22 -3.92 -0.57
CA GLY A 65 -15.52 -5.03 -1.22
C GLY A 65 -16.04 -5.28 -2.63
N ASN A 66 -15.13 -5.60 -3.55
CA ASN A 66 -15.47 -5.96 -4.92
C ASN A 66 -14.51 -7.05 -5.40
N PRO A 67 -15.00 -8.15 -6.02
CA PRO A 67 -14.14 -9.27 -6.42
C PRO A 67 -12.95 -8.88 -7.28
N ASN A 68 -13.13 -7.97 -8.26
CA ASN A 68 -12.01 -7.55 -9.12
C ASN A 68 -10.94 -6.76 -8.36
N ARG A 69 -11.35 -5.86 -7.44
CA ARG A 69 -10.40 -5.12 -6.60
C ARG A 69 -9.61 -6.08 -5.71
N GLU A 70 -10.28 -7.04 -5.10
CA GLU A 70 -9.66 -8.01 -4.22
C GLU A 70 -8.75 -8.99 -4.98
N ALA A 71 -9.12 -9.40 -6.20
CA ALA A 71 -8.27 -10.20 -7.07
C ALA A 71 -6.95 -9.47 -7.37
N LEU A 72 -7.03 -8.19 -7.75
CA LEU A 72 -5.84 -7.36 -7.98
C LEU A 72 -5.02 -7.18 -6.70
N ALA A 73 -5.66 -6.93 -5.56
CA ALA A 73 -4.96 -6.80 -4.28
C ALA A 73 -4.23 -8.09 -3.90
N ARG A 74 -4.86 -9.27 -4.06
CA ARG A 74 -4.21 -10.57 -3.83
C ARG A 74 -3.00 -10.76 -4.74
N LYS A 75 -3.13 -10.44 -6.04
CA LYS A 75 -2.02 -10.54 -6.98
C LYS A 75 -0.83 -9.68 -6.56
N LEU A 76 -1.06 -8.41 -6.24
CA LEU A 76 0.01 -7.51 -5.80
C LEU A 76 0.61 -7.95 -4.47
N SER A 77 -0.21 -8.42 -3.52
CA SER A 77 0.30 -8.97 -2.25
C SER A 77 1.19 -10.18 -2.47
N ALA A 78 0.84 -11.08 -3.39
CA ALA A 78 1.63 -12.27 -3.71
C ALA A 78 2.97 -11.90 -4.38
N LEU A 79 2.95 -10.96 -5.33
CA LEU A 79 4.16 -10.51 -6.02
C LEU A 79 5.13 -9.76 -5.11
N GLU A 80 4.63 -8.79 -4.34
CA GLU A 80 5.44 -8.01 -3.40
C GLU A 80 5.93 -8.85 -2.21
N GLY A 81 5.15 -9.86 -1.82
CA GLY A 81 5.49 -10.78 -0.73
C GLY A 81 6.28 -12.02 -1.16
N PHE A 82 6.64 -12.16 -2.44
CA PHE A 82 7.30 -13.34 -2.95
C PHE A 82 8.64 -13.60 -2.24
N GLY A 83 8.76 -14.77 -1.62
CA GLY A 83 9.95 -15.17 -0.85
C GLY A 83 10.08 -14.50 0.52
N MET A 84 9.08 -13.76 0.98
CA MET A 84 9.02 -13.17 2.33
C MET A 84 8.32 -14.13 3.31
N GLU A 85 8.77 -14.15 4.57
CA GLU A 85 8.11 -14.90 5.63
C GLU A 85 6.88 -14.14 6.20
N GLU A 86 6.95 -12.81 6.22
CA GLU A 86 5.88 -11.96 6.74
C GLU A 86 4.83 -11.68 5.65
N PRO A 87 3.53 -11.68 5.98
CA PRO A 87 2.48 -11.45 5.01
C PRO A 87 2.50 -10.00 4.51
N VAL A 88 2.38 -9.83 3.20
CA VAL A 88 2.22 -8.52 2.55
C VAL A 88 0.74 -8.31 2.19
N PHE A 89 0.26 -7.10 2.42
CA PHE A 89 -1.12 -6.70 2.13
C PHE A 89 -1.12 -5.56 1.11
N ALA A 90 -2.02 -5.63 0.13
CA ALA A 90 -2.22 -4.57 -0.84
C ALA A 90 -3.63 -3.96 -0.70
N GLU A 91 -3.71 -2.65 -0.89
CA GLU A 91 -4.97 -1.92 -1.01
C GLU A 91 -4.97 -1.12 -2.31
N ILE A 92 -6.08 -1.12 -3.03
CA ILE A 92 -6.18 -0.55 -4.37
C ILE A 92 -6.90 0.79 -4.32
N PHE A 93 -6.27 1.81 -4.90
CA PHE A 93 -6.80 3.17 -5.02
C PHE A 93 -7.01 3.55 -6.48
N SER A 94 -7.92 4.50 -6.72
CA SER A 94 -8.20 5.01 -8.06
C SER A 94 -7.11 5.95 -8.61
N SER A 95 -6.14 6.34 -7.79
CA SER A 95 -4.99 7.17 -8.18
C SER A 95 -3.81 6.98 -7.23
N GLY A 96 -2.58 7.22 -7.73
CA GLY A 96 -1.38 7.22 -6.89
C GLY A 96 -1.46 8.25 -5.75
N MET A 97 -2.00 9.44 -5.99
CA MET A 97 -2.20 10.43 -4.93
C MET A 97 -3.22 9.99 -3.87
N GLY A 98 -4.23 9.18 -4.26
CA GLY A 98 -5.12 8.51 -3.31
C GLY A 98 -4.35 7.56 -2.39
N ALA A 99 -3.44 6.76 -2.94
CA ALA A 99 -2.58 5.86 -2.19
C ALA A 99 -1.61 6.65 -1.28
N VAL A 100 -0.88 7.62 -1.83
CA VAL A 100 0.10 8.44 -1.08
C VAL A 100 -0.57 9.18 0.08
N SER A 101 -1.69 9.87 -0.16
CA SER A 101 -2.37 10.62 0.90
C SER A 101 -2.94 9.69 1.98
N SER A 102 -3.48 8.52 1.59
CA SER A 102 -3.99 7.53 2.56
C SER A 102 -2.87 6.94 3.39
N ALA A 103 -1.71 6.63 2.79
CA ALA A 103 -0.55 6.12 3.51
C ALA A 103 -0.03 7.15 4.52
N LEU A 104 0.20 8.40 4.10
CA LEU A 104 0.72 9.44 4.99
C LEU A 104 -0.25 9.76 6.12
N LEU A 105 -1.54 10.01 5.82
CA LEU A 105 -2.54 10.30 6.84
C LEU A 105 -2.87 9.10 7.74
N GLY A 106 -2.75 7.88 7.25
CA GLY A 106 -2.94 6.67 8.04
C GLY A 106 -1.79 6.35 8.99
N LEU A 107 -0.59 6.82 8.69
CA LEU A 107 0.62 6.59 9.49
C LEU A 107 0.97 7.76 10.42
N THR A 108 0.33 8.92 10.26
CA THR A 108 0.64 10.14 11.03
C THR A 108 -0.62 10.77 11.61
N GLY A 109 -0.43 11.57 12.65
CA GLY A 109 -1.47 12.35 13.29
C GLY A 109 -0.97 13.75 13.65
N SER A 110 -1.85 14.56 14.25
CA SER A 110 -1.46 15.90 14.74
C SER A 110 -0.33 15.82 15.75
N GLY A 111 0.73 16.58 15.53
CA GLY A 111 1.97 16.59 16.33
C GLY A 111 3.06 15.67 15.77
N ASP A 112 2.77 14.82 14.80
CA ASP A 112 3.77 13.98 14.16
C ASP A 112 4.58 14.74 13.09
N HIS A 113 5.67 14.12 12.66
CA HIS A 113 6.58 14.68 11.67
C HIS A 113 6.86 13.69 10.55
N VAL A 114 7.01 14.22 9.32
CA VAL A 114 7.38 13.47 8.12
C VAL A 114 8.69 14.01 7.58
N ILE A 115 9.69 13.17 7.41
CA ILE A 115 10.89 13.50 6.64
C ILE A 115 10.66 13.04 5.20
N ALA A 116 10.91 13.91 4.24
CA ALA A 116 10.81 13.56 2.83
C ALA A 116 12.07 13.98 2.07
N GLN A 117 12.38 13.29 0.97
CA GLN A 117 13.45 13.73 0.09
C GLN A 117 13.14 15.11 -0.50
N SER A 118 14.18 15.87 -0.87
CA SER A 118 14.02 17.24 -1.36
C SER A 118 13.32 17.34 -2.71
N VAL A 119 13.52 16.36 -3.59
CA VAL A 119 12.89 16.29 -4.92
C VAL A 119 11.73 15.31 -4.86
N LEU A 120 10.52 15.79 -5.11
CA LEU A 120 9.29 15.01 -5.12
C LEU A 120 8.43 15.37 -6.32
N TYR A 121 7.56 14.45 -6.72
CA TYR A 121 6.46 14.76 -7.62
C TYR A 121 5.66 15.97 -7.11
N GLY A 122 5.31 16.89 -8.02
CA GLY A 122 4.74 18.20 -7.67
C GLY A 122 3.52 18.13 -6.77
N THR A 123 2.62 17.17 -7.00
CA THR A 123 1.40 17.02 -6.17
C THR A 123 1.72 16.44 -4.79
N THR A 124 2.66 15.51 -4.69
CA THR A 124 3.16 15.01 -3.40
C THR A 124 3.86 16.14 -2.63
N ASN A 125 4.66 16.94 -3.33
CA ASN A 125 5.29 18.12 -2.71
C ASN A 125 4.26 19.10 -2.14
N HIS A 126 3.16 19.36 -2.87
CA HIS A 126 2.05 20.17 -2.38
C HIS A 126 1.36 19.52 -1.16
N LEU A 127 1.08 18.21 -1.22
CA LEU A 127 0.49 17.48 -0.10
C LEU A 127 1.31 17.66 1.18
N VAL A 128 2.62 17.42 1.10
CA VAL A 128 3.51 17.44 2.27
C VAL A 128 3.69 18.85 2.82
N ASN A 129 3.84 19.87 1.96
CA ASN A 129 4.15 21.25 2.40
C ASN A 129 2.91 22.08 2.75
N GLU A 130 1.77 21.83 2.07
CA GLU A 130 0.62 22.73 2.16
C GLU A 130 -0.61 22.06 2.77
N VAL A 131 -0.74 20.73 2.66
CA VAL A 131 -1.92 20.02 3.14
C VAL A 131 -1.68 19.43 4.52
N LEU A 132 -0.64 18.61 4.70
CA LEU A 132 -0.35 17.96 6.00
C LEU A 132 -0.21 18.96 7.16
N PRO A 133 0.42 20.16 6.99
CA PRO A 133 0.48 21.13 8.07
C PRO A 133 -0.87 21.64 8.58
N LYS A 134 -1.92 21.63 7.72
CA LYS A 134 -3.29 21.98 8.14
C LYS A 134 -3.90 20.97 9.12
N TYR A 135 -3.35 19.77 9.15
CA TYR A 135 -3.71 18.70 10.09
C TYR A 135 -2.74 18.60 11.29
N GLY A 136 -1.84 19.57 11.44
CA GLY A 136 -0.85 19.58 12.53
C GLY A 136 0.31 18.62 12.34
N ILE A 137 0.54 18.13 11.12
CA ILE A 137 1.65 17.24 10.76
C ILE A 137 2.76 18.11 10.17
N THR A 138 3.93 18.11 10.81
CA THR A 138 5.10 18.87 10.37
C THR A 138 5.94 18.07 9.36
N ASN A 139 6.81 18.75 8.63
CA ASN A 139 7.72 18.05 7.73
C ASN A 139 9.07 18.74 7.59
N SER A 140 10.08 17.98 7.20
CA SER A 140 11.40 18.46 6.79
C SER A 140 11.87 17.76 5.50
N ARG A 141 12.91 18.35 4.88
CA ARG A 141 13.45 17.90 3.60
C ARG A 141 14.91 17.52 3.73
N VAL A 142 15.26 16.32 3.27
CA VAL A 142 16.65 15.85 3.24
C VAL A 142 17.04 15.57 1.79
N PRO A 143 18.15 16.15 1.29
CA PRO A 143 18.64 15.90 -0.06
C PRO A 143 19.02 14.43 -0.25
N LEU A 144 18.41 13.75 -1.24
CA LEU A 144 18.65 12.35 -1.62
C LEU A 144 18.69 11.37 -0.43
N LEU A 145 18.16 11.78 0.73
CA LEU A 145 18.20 11.02 1.97
C LEU A 145 19.59 10.38 2.27
N GLN A 146 20.65 11.17 2.07
CA GLN A 146 22.01 10.73 2.41
C GLN A 146 22.06 10.30 3.88
N GLY A 147 22.63 9.15 4.16
CA GLY A 147 22.56 8.48 5.45
C GLY A 147 22.84 9.38 6.66
N ASP A 148 23.97 10.10 6.65
CA ASP A 148 24.36 11.00 7.73
C ASP A 148 23.37 12.16 7.94
N LEU A 149 22.80 12.71 6.85
CA LEU A 149 21.83 13.79 6.92
C LEU A 149 20.46 13.29 7.39
N LEU A 150 20.08 12.09 6.96
CA LEU A 150 18.85 11.47 7.40
C LEU A 150 18.91 11.16 8.91
N GLU A 151 20.02 10.61 9.36
CA GLU A 151 20.23 10.29 10.79
C GLU A 151 20.20 11.52 11.66
N GLN A 152 20.86 12.61 11.25
CA GLN A 152 20.82 13.91 11.95
C GLN A 152 19.41 14.48 12.01
N GLU A 153 18.64 14.39 10.92
CA GLU A 153 17.29 14.91 10.87
C GLU A 153 16.34 14.10 11.78
N LEU A 154 16.46 12.76 11.76
CA LEU A 154 15.71 11.87 12.65
C LEU A 154 16.05 12.13 14.13
N ALA A 155 17.32 12.33 14.47
CA ALA A 155 17.74 12.68 15.82
C ALA A 155 17.20 14.03 16.28
N SER A 156 17.06 14.99 15.37
CA SER A 156 16.54 16.33 15.64
C SER A 156 15.02 16.38 15.80
N ASN A 157 14.30 15.41 15.20
CA ASN A 157 12.83 15.34 15.16
C ASN A 157 12.35 13.99 15.71
N SER A 158 12.38 13.81 17.01
CA SER A 158 12.02 12.55 17.69
C SER A 158 10.55 12.12 17.50
N ASN A 159 9.69 13.01 16.99
CA ASN A 159 8.30 12.75 16.65
C ASN A 159 8.12 12.32 15.17
N THR A 160 9.20 12.04 14.44
CA THR A 160 9.12 11.53 13.07
C THR A 160 8.49 10.15 13.05
N LYS A 161 7.43 9.98 12.25
CA LYS A 161 6.73 8.71 12.04
C LYS A 161 7.00 8.10 10.67
N VAL A 162 7.27 8.96 9.69
CA VAL A 162 7.43 8.53 8.30
C VAL A 162 8.65 9.20 7.67
N VAL A 163 9.44 8.40 6.98
CA VAL A 163 10.41 8.82 5.97
C VAL A 163 9.81 8.49 4.60
N TYR A 164 9.52 9.51 3.80
CA TYR A 164 8.91 9.36 2.48
C TYR A 164 9.93 9.55 1.37
N ILE A 165 10.00 8.59 0.46
CA ILE A 165 10.93 8.59 -0.67
C ILE A 165 10.21 8.30 -1.99
N GLU A 166 10.71 8.88 -3.07
CA GLU A 166 10.43 8.50 -4.46
C GLU A 166 11.69 7.94 -5.09
N THR A 167 11.65 6.75 -5.64
CA THR A 167 12.81 6.16 -6.30
C THR A 167 12.37 5.24 -7.45
N PRO A 168 12.72 5.58 -8.71
CA PRO A 168 13.37 6.81 -9.20
C PRO A 168 12.50 8.07 -9.00
N ALA A 169 13.12 9.21 -8.66
CA ALA A 169 12.41 10.45 -8.36
C ALA A 169 11.96 11.23 -9.61
N ASN A 170 10.78 11.79 -9.59
CA ASN A 170 10.28 12.69 -10.64
C ASN A 170 10.64 14.16 -10.30
N PRO A 171 11.32 14.95 -11.20
CA PRO A 171 11.71 14.60 -12.57
C PRO A 171 13.18 14.17 -12.74
N THR A 172 13.95 14.10 -11.66
CA THR A 172 15.42 13.99 -11.73
C THR A 172 15.92 12.57 -12.00
N MET A 173 15.06 11.56 -11.92
CA MET A 173 15.41 10.14 -12.04
C MET A 173 16.50 9.70 -11.05
N SER A 174 16.69 10.45 -9.96
CA SER A 174 17.61 10.06 -8.90
C SER A 174 17.11 8.81 -8.16
N VAL A 175 18.05 7.92 -7.84
CA VAL A 175 17.77 6.65 -7.18
C VAL A 175 18.25 6.72 -5.74
N ILE A 176 17.44 6.21 -4.82
CA ILE A 176 17.73 6.13 -3.38
C ILE A 176 17.86 4.66 -3.00
N ASP A 177 18.82 4.34 -2.15
CA ASP A 177 18.98 3.02 -1.53
C ASP A 177 17.87 2.83 -0.48
N ILE A 178 16.86 2.02 -0.85
CA ILE A 178 15.70 1.74 0.01
C ILE A 178 16.13 1.00 1.27
N ALA A 179 17.01 0.00 1.15
CA ALA A 179 17.41 -0.84 2.28
C ALA A 179 18.18 -0.02 3.33
N SER A 180 19.17 0.77 2.90
CA SER A 180 19.92 1.65 3.79
C SER A 180 19.02 2.71 4.44
N THR A 181 18.09 3.31 3.68
CA THR A 181 17.12 4.28 4.22
C THR A 181 16.21 3.63 5.27
N ALA A 182 15.74 2.41 5.00
CA ALA A 182 14.88 1.68 5.92
C ALA A 182 15.60 1.31 7.22
N GLU A 183 16.85 0.86 7.14
CA GLU A 183 17.67 0.53 8.32
C GLU A 183 17.80 1.75 9.26
N ILE A 184 18.17 2.91 8.71
CA ILE A 184 18.30 4.16 9.48
C ILE A 184 16.94 4.60 10.07
N ALA A 185 15.89 4.61 9.26
CA ALA A 185 14.57 5.05 9.70
C ALA A 185 14.01 4.15 10.82
N HIS A 186 14.13 2.83 10.65
CA HIS A 186 13.63 1.86 11.63
C HIS A 186 14.40 1.93 12.96
N ALA A 187 15.70 2.19 12.92
CA ALA A 187 16.50 2.41 14.15
C ALA A 187 15.98 3.58 15.00
N HIS A 188 15.31 4.55 14.38
CA HIS A 188 14.66 5.69 15.03
C HIS A 188 13.14 5.52 15.24
N GLY A 189 12.58 4.34 14.95
CA GLY A 189 11.15 4.04 15.11
C GLY A 189 10.24 4.66 14.04
N ALA A 190 10.80 5.21 12.97
CA ALA A 190 10.06 5.73 11.82
C ALA A 190 9.83 4.64 10.76
N ARG A 191 8.72 4.72 10.03
CA ARG A 191 8.41 3.84 8.88
C ARG A 191 8.87 4.48 7.59
N VAL A 192 9.20 3.66 6.60
CA VAL A 192 9.51 4.15 5.25
C VAL A 192 8.30 3.94 4.34
N VAL A 193 7.96 4.99 3.61
CA VAL A 193 6.97 4.96 2.52
C VAL A 193 7.70 5.24 1.21
N VAL A 194 7.61 4.31 0.28
CA VAL A 194 8.30 4.38 -1.01
C VAL A 194 7.28 4.58 -2.12
N ASP A 195 7.40 5.66 -2.86
CA ASP A 195 6.73 5.83 -4.15
C ASP A 195 7.66 5.29 -5.25
N ASN A 196 7.29 4.15 -5.79
CA ASN A 196 8.07 3.43 -6.79
C ASN A 196 7.39 3.45 -8.18
N THR A 197 6.66 4.51 -8.47
CA THR A 197 5.87 4.67 -9.70
C THR A 197 6.70 4.49 -10.98
N PHE A 198 7.99 4.83 -10.94
CA PHE A 198 8.89 4.78 -12.10
C PHE A 198 9.76 3.53 -12.20
N ALA A 199 9.54 2.50 -11.37
CA ALA A 199 10.28 1.25 -11.41
C ALA A 199 9.38 0.02 -11.57
#